data_7600bb61f001d92d7874bfade4873770
#
_entry.id   7600bb61f001d92d7874bfade4873770
#
_cell.length_a   1.000
_cell.length_b   1.000
_cell.length_c   1.000
_cell.angle_alpha   90.00
_cell.angle_beta   90.00
_cell.angle_gamma   90.00
#
_symmetry.space_group_name_H-M   'P 1'
#
loop_
_entity.id
_entity.type
_entity.pdbx_description
1 polymer ?
#
loop_
_entity_poly.entity_id
_entity_poly.type
_entity_poly.pdbx_seq_one_letter_code
_entity_poly.pdbx_strand_id
1 'polypeptide(L)'
;MSQSVIVMGMVLTAMPVNDYDKRITILTKERGKITAFARGARRPSSQLLAATNPFAFGEFEVFEGRNSYNVTKANIPVSYTHLR
;
A
#
# COMPACT_ATOMS: atom_id res chain seq x y z
N MET A 1 -2.96 -21.20 -1.84
CA MET A 1 -1.93 -20.63 -2.71
C MET A 1 -2.06 -19.11 -2.79
N SER A 2 -0.94 -18.45 -2.63
CA SER A 2 -0.95 -16.98 -2.68
C SER A 2 -0.97 -16.49 -4.11
N GLN A 3 -1.52 -15.32 -4.29
CA GLN A 3 -1.69 -14.77 -5.62
C GLN A 3 -1.53 -13.27 -5.58
N SER A 4 -0.83 -12.75 -6.57
CA SER A 4 -0.58 -11.33 -6.68
C SER A 4 -1.64 -10.69 -7.56
N VAL A 5 -2.22 -9.61 -7.11
CA VAL A 5 -3.23 -8.87 -7.88
C VAL A 5 -2.90 -7.39 -7.82
N ILE A 6 -3.35 -6.66 -8.82
CA ILE A 6 -3.19 -5.21 -8.85
C ILE A 6 -4.54 -4.58 -8.56
N VAL A 7 -4.55 -3.67 -7.60
CA VAL A 7 -5.75 -2.95 -7.24
C VAL A 7 -5.49 -1.46 -7.35
N MET A 8 -6.52 -0.72 -7.69
CA MET A 8 -6.48 0.73 -7.72
C MET A 8 -7.13 1.24 -6.45
N GLY A 9 -6.43 2.07 -5.71
CA GLY A 9 -7.01 2.52 -4.46
C GLY A 9 -6.26 3.66 -3.82
N MET A 10 -6.80 4.08 -2.68
CA MET A 10 -6.23 5.16 -1.89
C MET A 10 -5.97 4.66 -0.48
N VAL A 11 -4.81 4.99 0.04
CA VAL A 11 -4.47 4.67 1.42
C VAL A 11 -5.29 5.57 2.34
N LEU A 12 -6.06 4.96 3.23
CA LEU A 12 -6.86 5.70 4.18
C LEU A 12 -6.10 5.93 5.47
N THR A 13 -5.45 4.90 5.97
CA THR A 13 -4.66 5.01 7.21
C THR A 13 -3.37 4.25 7.04
N ALA A 14 -2.38 4.65 7.81
CA ALA A 14 -1.09 3.97 7.83
C ALA A 14 -0.61 3.95 9.27
N MET A 15 -0.21 2.79 9.74
CA MET A 15 0.22 2.61 11.12
C MET A 15 1.55 1.88 11.12
N PRO A 16 2.56 2.42 11.81
CA PRO A 16 3.84 1.71 11.90
C PRO A 16 3.68 0.43 12.70
N VAL A 17 4.29 -0.62 12.20
CA VAL A 17 4.34 -1.89 12.91
C VAL A 17 5.76 -2.44 12.76
N ASN A 18 6.19 -3.22 13.73
CA ASN A 18 7.54 -3.76 13.74
C ASN A 18 8.57 -2.63 13.61
N ASP A 19 9.76 -2.92 13.10
CA ASP A 19 10.81 -1.92 13.02
C ASP A 19 10.68 -1.02 11.81
N TYR A 20 10.31 -1.61 10.66
CA TYR A 20 10.32 -0.87 9.41
C TYR A 20 9.07 -1.06 8.57
N ASP A 21 8.04 -1.70 9.13
CA ASP A 21 6.85 -2.06 8.37
C ASP A 21 5.72 -1.10 8.67
N LYS A 22 4.70 -1.13 7.81
CA LYS A 22 3.46 -0.40 8.03
C LYS A 22 2.29 -1.35 7.82
N ARG A 23 1.25 -1.12 8.60
CA ARG A 23 -0.05 -1.71 8.31
C ARG A 23 -0.93 -0.61 7.75
N ILE A 24 -1.43 -0.81 6.56
CA ILE A 24 -2.21 0.23 5.89
C ILE A 24 -3.60 -0.29 5.57
N THR A 25 -4.54 0.64 5.53
CA THR A 25 -5.90 0.37 5.07
C THR A 25 -6.05 1.08 3.74
N ILE A 26 -6.42 0.32 2.71
CA ILE A 26 -6.58 0.85 1.36
C ILE A 26 -8.02 0.71 0.95
N LEU A 27 -8.60 1.79 0.46
CA LEU A 27 -9.91 1.73 -0.17
C LEU A 27 -9.71 1.46 -1.64
N THR A 28 -10.03 0.24 -2.06
CA THR A 28 -9.76 -0.18 -3.43
C THR A 28 -11.03 -0.16 -4.26
N LYS A 29 -10.84 0.02 -5.55
CA LYS A 29 -11.93 -0.04 -6.51
C LYS A 29 -12.46 -1.46 -6.65
N GLU A 30 -11.56 -2.44 -6.65
CA GLU A 30 -11.91 -3.81 -6.98
C GLU A 30 -12.37 -4.62 -5.79
N ARG A 31 -11.86 -4.31 -4.60
CA ARG A 31 -12.05 -5.17 -3.43
C ARG A 31 -12.54 -4.44 -2.21
N GLY A 32 -12.98 -3.18 -2.38
CA GLY A 32 -13.42 -2.39 -1.25
C GLY A 32 -12.27 -2.07 -0.32
N LYS A 33 -12.56 -1.97 0.95
CA LYS A 33 -11.57 -1.60 1.96
C LYS A 33 -10.82 -2.85 2.42
N ILE A 34 -9.51 -2.84 2.22
CA ILE A 34 -8.66 -3.97 2.62
C ILE A 34 -7.58 -3.49 3.56
N THR A 35 -7.07 -4.41 4.35
CA THR A 35 -5.91 -4.17 5.21
C THR A 35 -4.72 -4.90 4.62
N ALA A 36 -3.61 -4.20 4.52
CA ALA A 36 -2.41 -4.76 3.93
C ALA A 36 -1.18 -4.38 4.74
N PHE A 37 -0.18 -5.24 4.70
CA PHE A 37 1.10 -4.96 5.32
C PHE A 37 2.11 -4.57 4.25
N ALA A 38 2.82 -3.50 4.52
CA ALA A 38 3.86 -3.02 3.63
C ALA A 38 5.20 -3.20 4.33
N ARG A 39 5.87 -4.30 4.01
CA ARG A 39 7.13 -4.64 4.68
C ARG A 39 8.23 -3.71 4.23
N GLY A 40 8.99 -3.23 5.21
CA GLY A 40 10.11 -2.35 4.93
C GLY A 40 9.70 -0.99 4.44
N ALA A 41 8.42 -0.64 4.53
CA ALA A 41 7.92 0.61 3.95
C ALA A 41 8.51 1.84 4.63
N ARG A 42 9.00 1.72 5.85
CA ARG A 42 9.56 2.86 6.57
C ARG A 42 11.08 2.99 6.39
N ARG A 43 11.68 2.10 5.62
CA ARG A 43 13.10 2.25 5.29
C ARG A 43 13.30 3.43 4.36
N PRO A 44 14.33 4.24 4.57
CA PRO A 44 14.51 5.45 3.75
C PRO A 44 14.61 5.17 2.25
N SER A 45 15.12 4.02 1.86
CA SER A 45 15.28 3.68 0.46
C SER A 45 14.09 2.94 -0.13
N SER A 46 13.04 2.74 0.63
CA SER A 46 11.90 1.95 0.17
C SER A 46 11.07 2.73 -0.84
N GLN A 47 10.70 2.06 -1.91
CA GLN A 47 9.75 2.62 -2.86
C GLN A 47 8.37 2.79 -2.24
N LEU A 48 8.11 2.08 -1.15
CA LEU A 48 6.81 2.13 -0.49
C LEU A 48 6.72 3.25 0.54
N LEU A 49 7.80 3.95 0.79
CA LEU A 49 7.81 4.95 1.85
C LEU A 49 6.75 6.02 1.63
N ALA A 50 6.74 6.62 0.46
CA ALA A 50 5.76 7.66 0.15
C ALA A 50 4.43 7.07 -0.30
N ALA A 51 4.46 5.93 -0.96
CA ALA A 51 3.25 5.34 -1.53
C ALA A 51 2.31 4.79 -0.46
N THR A 52 2.79 4.60 0.76
CA THR A 52 1.96 4.08 1.84
C THR A 52 1.56 5.15 2.84
N ASN A 53 1.71 6.42 2.49
CA ASN A 53 1.21 7.49 3.33
C ASN A 53 -0.29 7.68 3.10
N PRO A 54 -1.02 8.18 4.10
CA PRO A 54 -2.44 8.45 3.92
C PRO A 54 -2.69 9.35 2.72
N PHE A 55 -3.74 9.00 1.99
CA PHE A 55 -4.21 9.70 0.80
C PHE A 55 -3.36 9.47 -0.45
N ALA A 56 -2.35 8.63 -0.37
CA ALA A 56 -1.66 8.20 -1.59
C ALA A 56 -2.63 7.39 -2.44
N PHE A 57 -2.75 7.74 -3.70
CA PHE A 57 -3.70 7.11 -4.61
C PHE A 57 -2.96 6.59 -5.83
N GLY A 58 -3.24 5.35 -6.20
CA GLY A 58 -2.62 4.76 -7.37
C GLY A 58 -2.86 3.28 -7.42
N GLU A 59 -1.96 2.60 -8.11
CA GLU A 59 -2.03 1.15 -8.24
C GLU A 59 -1.14 0.50 -7.21
N PHE A 60 -1.68 -0.52 -6.57
CA PHE A 60 -0.93 -1.32 -5.60
C PHE A 60 -0.94 -2.76 -6.04
N GLU A 61 0.24 -3.35 -6.11
CA GLU A 61 0.33 -4.79 -6.29
C GLU A 61 0.33 -5.42 -4.92
N VAL A 62 -0.70 -6.22 -4.65
CA VAL A 62 -0.85 -6.84 -3.36
C VAL A 62 -0.86 -8.35 -3.52
N PHE A 63 -0.32 -9.00 -2.52
CA PHE A 63 -0.22 -10.44 -2.49
C PHE A 63 -1.25 -10.94 -1.51
N GLU A 64 -2.16 -11.79 -1.97
CA GLU A 64 -3.21 -12.30 -1.10
C GLU A 64 -2.63 -13.35 -0.19
N GLY A 65 -2.55 -13.03 1.07
CA GLY A 65 -2.14 -14.00 2.07
C GLY A 65 -3.35 -14.67 2.68
N ARG A 66 -3.11 -15.43 3.73
CA ARG A 66 -4.18 -16.18 4.37
C ARG A 66 -5.19 -15.29 5.05
N ASN A 67 -4.72 -14.29 5.79
CA ASN A 67 -5.60 -13.41 6.56
C ASN A 67 -5.50 -11.96 6.18
N SER A 68 -4.56 -11.61 5.32
CA SER A 68 -4.33 -10.23 5.00
C SER A 68 -3.60 -10.15 3.67
N TYR A 69 -3.43 -8.94 3.21
CA TYR A 69 -2.69 -8.68 1.98
C TYR A 69 -1.31 -8.17 2.33
N ASN A 70 -0.38 -8.35 1.41
CA ASN A 70 0.95 -7.75 1.52
C ASN A 70 1.19 -6.92 0.27
N VAL A 71 1.57 -5.67 0.48
CA VAL A 71 1.89 -4.78 -0.64
C VAL A 71 3.31 -5.07 -1.08
N THR A 72 3.48 -5.43 -2.34
CA THR A 72 4.80 -5.70 -2.88
C THR A 72 5.29 -4.57 -3.76
N LYS A 73 4.38 -3.86 -4.42
CA LYS A 73 4.74 -2.74 -5.26
C LYS A 73 3.63 -1.71 -5.23
N ALA A 74 3.98 -0.48 -5.54
CA ALA A 74 3.01 0.59 -5.66
C ALA A 74 3.45 1.52 -6.77
N ASN A 75 2.50 1.97 -7.56
CA ASN A 75 2.75 2.91 -8.63
C ASN A 75 1.80 4.09 -8.45
N ILE A 76 2.35 5.18 -7.94
CA ILE A 76 1.57 6.38 -7.68
C ILE A 76 1.85 7.35 -8.81
N PRO A 77 0.84 7.72 -9.59
CA PRO A 77 1.05 8.66 -10.68
C PRO A 77 1.62 9.98 -10.19
N VAL A 78 2.49 10.57 -10.97
CA VAL A 78 3.15 11.81 -10.60
C VAL A 78 2.12 12.91 -10.29
N SER A 79 1.02 12.92 -11.00
CA SER A 79 -0.02 13.92 -10.79
C SER A 79 -0.61 13.86 -9.38
N TYR A 80 -0.49 12.75 -8.70
CA TYR A 80 -1.00 12.60 -7.34
C TYR A 80 0.09 12.81 -6.28
N THR A 81 1.33 12.92 -6.70
CA THR A 81 2.42 13.14 -5.75
C THR A 81 2.85 14.60 -5.71
N HIS A 82 2.45 15.39 -6.70
CA HIS A 82 2.78 16.81 -6.77
C HIS A 82 1.56 17.63 -6.48
N LEU A 83 1.29 17.80 -5.21
CA LEU A 83 0.18 18.64 -4.80
C LEU A 83 0.65 20.07 -4.65
N ARG A 84 -0.15 20.95 -5.13
CA ARG A 84 0.18 22.38 -5.09
C ARG A 84 -0.84 23.11 -4.30
#